data_ac304ae913e6669b31a7d14db5a01ac5
#
_entry.id   ac304ae913e6669b31a7d14db5a01ac5
#
_cell.length_a   1.000
_cell.length_b   1.000
_cell.length_c   1.000
_cell.angle_alpha   90.00
_cell.angle_beta   90.00
_cell.angle_gamma   90.00
#
_symmetry.space_group_name_H-M   'P 1'
#
loop_
_entity.id
_entity.type
_entity.pdbx_description
1 polymer ?
#
loop_
_entity_poly.entity_id
_entity_poly.type
_entity_poly.pdbx_seq_one_letter_code
_entity_poly.pdbx_strand_id
1 'polypeptide(L)'
;VIESSVVVRPATPDETDTCIDLWAAAVAARDGASEDPAVRERARQKFAAEHVAWLVAPGPDGAVDGFVLVTAPGTGRSTDPADAAYLSLLAVRPGVQARGVGRSLLSEAVHDARAAGHPRVVLHVLGDNARAVRLYEAGGFVATGDEFAHALSGVTTRVYVAG
;
A
#
# COMPACT_ATOMS: atom_id res chain seq x y z
N VAL A 1 -7.46 -20.67 -21.80
CA VAL A 1 -8.00 -19.89 -20.68
C VAL A 1 -7.43 -18.49 -20.75
N ILE A 2 -8.32 -17.55 -20.98
CA ILE A 2 -7.92 -16.16 -20.96
C ILE A 2 -7.99 -15.70 -19.52
N GLU A 3 -6.85 -15.48 -18.90
CA GLU A 3 -6.80 -14.84 -17.62
C GLU A 3 -7.14 -13.37 -17.81
N SER A 4 -8.10 -12.89 -17.03
CA SER A 4 -8.40 -11.45 -16.98
C SER A 4 -7.20 -10.76 -16.37
N SER A 5 -6.40 -10.09 -17.18
CA SER A 5 -5.29 -9.29 -16.70
C SER A 5 -5.83 -8.11 -15.93
N VAL A 6 -5.36 -7.92 -14.69
CA VAL A 6 -5.64 -6.72 -13.93
C VAL A 6 -4.86 -5.59 -14.55
N VAL A 7 -5.56 -4.54 -14.96
CA VAL A 7 -4.93 -3.35 -15.52
C VAL A 7 -4.44 -2.47 -14.37
N VAL A 8 -3.18 -2.07 -14.44
CA VAL A 8 -2.58 -1.12 -13.51
C VAL A 8 -1.98 0.01 -14.33
N ARG A 9 -2.23 1.25 -13.94
CA ARG A 9 -1.70 2.43 -14.62
C ARG A 9 -1.19 3.46 -13.61
N PRO A 10 -0.31 4.38 -14.04
CA PRO A 10 0.03 5.52 -13.18
C PRO A 10 -1.21 6.33 -12.82
N ALA A 11 -1.26 6.78 -11.57
CA ALA A 11 -2.30 7.67 -11.10
C ALA A 11 -2.05 9.10 -11.59
N THR A 12 -3.10 9.91 -11.61
CA THR A 12 -3.02 11.33 -11.92
C THR A 12 -3.25 12.16 -10.65
N PRO A 13 -2.72 13.40 -10.57
CA PRO A 13 -2.83 14.21 -9.36
C PRO A 13 -4.27 14.44 -8.87
N ASP A 14 -5.24 14.46 -9.77
CA ASP A 14 -6.66 14.62 -9.44
C ASP A 14 -7.29 13.36 -8.80
N GLU A 15 -6.56 12.25 -8.73
CA GLU A 15 -7.04 11.01 -8.11
C GLU A 15 -6.68 10.89 -6.62
N THR A 16 -6.05 11.89 -6.03
CA THR A 16 -5.64 11.85 -4.62
C THR A 16 -6.83 11.62 -3.70
N ASP A 17 -7.90 12.40 -3.85
CA ASP A 17 -9.08 12.26 -2.98
C ASP A 17 -9.77 10.91 -3.16
N THR A 18 -9.84 10.42 -4.39
CA THR A 18 -10.39 9.08 -4.69
C THR A 18 -9.60 8.00 -3.95
N CYS A 19 -8.29 8.08 -3.96
CA CYS A 19 -7.42 7.12 -3.26
C CYS A 19 -7.57 7.22 -1.75
N ILE A 20 -7.66 8.43 -1.20
CA ILE A 20 -7.88 8.63 0.24
C ILE A 20 -9.23 8.07 0.66
N ASP A 21 -10.29 8.30 -0.12
CA ASP A 21 -11.61 7.74 0.15
C ASP A 21 -11.56 6.20 0.17
N LEU A 22 -10.88 5.63 -0.80
CA LEU A 22 -10.73 4.17 -0.88
C LEU A 22 -9.94 3.63 0.31
N TRP A 23 -8.86 4.30 0.70
CA TRP A 23 -8.08 3.93 1.87
C TRP A 23 -8.91 3.95 3.15
N ALA A 24 -9.66 5.02 3.39
CA ALA A 24 -10.50 5.16 4.56
C ALA A 24 -11.59 4.08 4.61
N ALA A 25 -12.21 3.78 3.47
CA ALA A 25 -13.21 2.72 3.37
C ALA A 25 -12.61 1.33 3.63
N ALA A 26 -11.42 1.07 3.12
CA ALA A 26 -10.73 -0.22 3.31
C ALA A 26 -10.33 -0.43 4.78
N VAL A 27 -9.83 0.61 5.44
CA VAL A 27 -9.48 0.56 6.87
C VAL A 27 -10.72 0.33 7.72
N ALA A 28 -11.80 1.05 7.46
CA ALA A 28 -13.07 0.89 8.18
C ALA A 28 -13.64 -0.52 8.01
N ALA A 29 -13.61 -1.06 6.79
CA ALA A 29 -14.09 -2.42 6.50
C ALA A 29 -13.24 -3.48 7.22
N ARG A 30 -11.91 -3.31 7.23
CA ARG A 30 -10.99 -4.21 7.94
C ARG A 30 -11.28 -4.23 9.43
N ASP A 31 -11.51 -3.05 10.02
CA ASP A 31 -11.68 -2.89 11.46
C ASP A 31 -13.14 -3.11 11.90
N GLY A 32 -14.07 -3.26 10.97
CA GLY A 32 -15.50 -3.38 11.29
C GLY A 32 -16.07 -2.14 11.97
N ALA A 33 -15.56 -0.96 11.63
CA ALA A 33 -15.87 0.31 12.27
C ALA A 33 -16.24 1.38 11.26
N SER A 34 -16.69 2.55 11.75
CA SER A 34 -16.90 3.73 10.93
C SER A 34 -15.55 4.33 10.50
N GLU A 35 -15.56 5.12 9.43
CA GLU A 35 -14.38 5.85 9.01
C GLU A 35 -13.95 6.88 10.06
N ASP A 36 -12.65 6.92 10.31
CA ASP A 36 -12.02 7.83 11.28
C ASP A 36 -11.33 8.97 10.53
N PRO A 37 -11.65 10.24 10.85
CA PRO A 37 -10.97 11.39 10.24
C PRO A 37 -9.45 11.37 10.40
N ALA A 38 -8.92 10.78 11.49
CA ALA A 38 -7.47 10.66 11.70
C ALA A 38 -6.81 9.76 10.65
N VAL A 39 -7.52 8.75 10.17
CA VAL A 39 -7.03 7.86 9.09
C VAL A 39 -6.89 8.66 7.79
N ARG A 40 -7.86 9.50 7.45
CA ARG A 40 -7.81 10.36 6.26
C ARG A 40 -6.67 11.37 6.33
N GLU A 41 -6.50 12.02 7.47
CA GLU A 41 -5.46 13.01 7.68
C GLU A 41 -4.06 12.38 7.55
N ARG A 42 -3.88 11.21 8.14
CA ARG A 42 -2.63 10.47 8.01
C ARG A 42 -2.34 10.09 6.54
N ALA A 43 -3.34 9.70 5.80
CA ALA A 43 -3.20 9.40 4.37
C ALA A 43 -2.80 10.65 3.58
N ARG A 44 -3.40 11.81 3.87
CA ARG A 44 -3.00 13.08 3.23
C ARG A 44 -1.53 13.40 3.46
N GLN A 45 -1.05 13.21 4.69
CA GLN A 45 0.37 13.41 5.02
C GLN A 45 1.28 12.50 4.21
N LYS A 46 0.87 11.24 4.01
CA LYS A 46 1.63 10.30 3.20
C LYS A 46 1.68 10.71 1.73
N PHE A 47 0.56 11.21 1.19
CA PHE A 47 0.53 11.74 -0.17
C PHE A 47 1.36 13.01 -0.36
N ALA A 48 1.65 13.74 0.70
CA ALA A 48 2.50 14.92 0.66
C ALA A 48 3.99 14.61 0.55
N ALA A 49 4.40 13.38 0.84
CA ALA A 49 5.79 12.94 0.71
C ALA A 49 6.18 12.78 -0.78
N GLU A 50 7.48 12.79 -1.08
CA GLU A 50 7.97 12.60 -2.45
C GLU A 50 7.55 11.22 -2.98
N HIS A 51 6.91 11.21 -4.15
CA HIS A 51 6.43 9.97 -4.77
C HIS A 51 7.54 9.29 -5.57
N VAL A 52 7.64 7.96 -5.41
CA VAL A 52 8.45 7.07 -6.25
C VAL A 52 7.56 6.34 -7.25
N ALA A 53 6.42 5.84 -6.80
CA ALA A 53 5.42 5.21 -7.65
C ALA A 53 4.04 5.43 -7.04
N TRP A 54 3.09 5.78 -7.88
CA TRP A 54 1.69 5.88 -7.48
C TRP A 54 0.83 5.34 -8.60
N LEU A 55 0.22 4.19 -8.35
CA LEU A 55 -0.49 3.41 -9.37
C LEU A 55 -1.92 3.16 -8.92
N VAL A 56 -2.82 3.08 -9.88
CA VAL A 56 -4.23 2.72 -9.66
C VAL A 56 -4.63 1.55 -10.54
N ALA A 57 -5.58 0.78 -10.07
CA ALA A 57 -6.22 -0.29 -10.82
C ALA A 57 -7.68 0.10 -11.08
N PRO A 58 -8.02 0.55 -12.31
CA PRO A 58 -9.40 0.89 -12.65
C PRO A 58 -10.24 -0.37 -12.77
N GLY A 59 -11.48 -0.28 -12.31
CA GLY A 59 -12.46 -1.34 -12.45
C GLY A 59 -13.20 -1.29 -13.79
N PRO A 60 -14.11 -2.27 -14.06
CA PRO A 60 -14.86 -2.34 -15.30
C PRO A 60 -15.74 -1.12 -15.58
N ASP A 61 -16.18 -0.43 -14.53
CA ASP A 61 -17.01 0.77 -14.60
C ASP A 61 -16.17 2.08 -14.64
N GLY A 62 -14.85 1.97 -14.70
CA GLY A 62 -13.94 3.11 -14.65
C GLY A 62 -13.63 3.62 -13.25
N ALA A 63 -14.32 3.14 -12.21
CA ALA A 63 -13.99 3.48 -10.84
C ALA A 63 -12.68 2.81 -10.41
N VAL A 64 -11.96 3.43 -9.48
CA VAL A 64 -10.71 2.88 -8.97
C VAL A 64 -10.99 1.72 -8.03
N ASP A 65 -10.54 0.53 -8.37
CA ASP A 65 -10.67 -0.69 -7.55
C ASP A 65 -9.55 -0.86 -6.53
N GLY A 66 -8.43 -0.21 -6.75
CA GLY A 66 -7.30 -0.27 -5.83
C GLY A 66 -6.22 0.72 -6.21
N PHE A 67 -5.32 0.98 -5.26
CA PHE A 67 -4.15 1.83 -5.51
C PHE A 67 -2.98 1.43 -4.64
N VAL A 68 -1.80 1.87 -5.03
CA VAL A 68 -0.58 1.74 -4.25
C VAL A 68 0.22 3.04 -4.34
N LEU A 69 0.78 3.45 -3.21
CA LEU A 69 1.65 4.61 -3.12
C LEU A 69 3.00 4.19 -2.53
N VAL A 70 4.06 4.45 -3.27
CA VAL A 70 5.45 4.28 -2.83
C VAL A 70 6.10 5.64 -2.77
N THR A 71 6.72 5.97 -1.64
CA THR A 71 7.37 7.25 -1.41
C THR A 71 8.88 7.07 -1.23
N ALA A 72 9.62 8.16 -1.25
CA ALA A 72 11.08 8.14 -1.22
C ALA A 72 11.64 7.47 0.03
N PRO A 73 12.88 6.93 -0.01
CA PRO A 73 13.55 6.44 1.19
C PRO A 73 13.60 7.52 2.27
N GLY A 74 13.39 7.11 3.52
CA GLY A 74 13.37 8.02 4.67
C GLY A 74 12.00 8.64 4.97
N THR A 75 10.98 8.37 4.16
CA THR A 75 9.62 8.89 4.39
C THR A 75 8.77 7.99 5.29
N GLY A 76 9.24 6.79 5.59
CA GLY A 76 8.64 5.90 6.58
C GLY A 76 9.19 6.18 7.97
N ARG A 77 9.72 5.14 8.61
CA ARG A 77 10.37 5.28 9.93
C ARG A 77 11.86 5.55 9.75
N SER A 78 12.45 6.30 10.68
CA SER A 78 13.90 6.57 10.67
C SER A 78 14.75 5.31 10.79
N THR A 79 14.17 4.23 11.32
CA THR A 79 14.83 2.92 11.48
C THR A 79 14.71 2.04 10.22
N ASP A 80 13.94 2.46 9.21
CA ASP A 80 13.85 1.73 7.95
C ASP A 80 15.19 1.76 7.20
N PRO A 81 15.49 0.75 6.36
CA PRO A 81 16.70 0.77 5.56
C PRO A 81 16.80 2.04 4.70
N ALA A 82 17.97 2.68 4.72
CA ALA A 82 18.18 3.97 4.03
C ALA A 82 18.07 3.88 2.51
N ASP A 83 18.26 2.68 1.93
CA ASP A 83 18.18 2.42 0.49
C ASP A 83 16.83 1.87 0.05
N ALA A 84 15.86 1.77 0.95
CA ALA A 84 14.55 1.21 0.67
C ALA A 84 13.52 2.32 0.44
N ALA A 85 12.86 2.29 -0.73
CA ALA A 85 11.65 3.09 -0.94
C ALA A 85 10.55 2.58 -0.01
N TYR A 86 9.67 3.47 0.43
CA TYR A 86 8.63 3.14 1.39
C TYR A 86 7.29 2.90 0.70
N LEU A 87 6.78 1.65 0.76
CA LEU A 87 5.43 1.35 0.33
C LEU A 87 4.48 1.84 1.43
N SER A 88 3.93 3.02 1.20
CA SER A 88 3.23 3.81 2.21
C SER A 88 1.78 3.40 2.36
N LEU A 89 1.09 3.17 1.23
CA LEU A 89 -0.32 2.82 1.20
C LEU A 89 -0.56 1.78 0.10
N LEU A 90 -1.38 0.78 0.42
CA LEU A 90 -1.91 -0.17 -0.55
C LEU A 90 -3.31 -0.55 -0.10
N ALA A 91 -4.28 -0.31 -0.93
CA ALA A 91 -5.67 -0.66 -0.64
C ALA A 91 -6.39 -1.17 -1.87
N VAL A 92 -7.29 -2.12 -1.65
CA VAL A 92 -8.19 -2.66 -2.66
C VAL A 92 -9.62 -2.48 -2.15
N ARG A 93 -10.51 -2.03 -3.04
CA ARG A 93 -11.91 -1.81 -2.68
C ARG A 93 -12.51 -3.10 -2.10
N PRO A 94 -13.23 -3.02 -0.96
CA PRO A 94 -13.93 -4.17 -0.43
C PRO A 94 -14.85 -4.78 -1.49
N GLY A 95 -14.85 -6.12 -1.60
CA GLY A 95 -15.64 -6.86 -2.58
C GLY A 95 -14.89 -7.24 -3.86
N VAL A 96 -13.76 -6.59 -4.18
CA VAL A 96 -12.95 -6.96 -5.36
C VAL A 96 -11.59 -7.57 -4.99
N GLN A 97 -11.35 -7.81 -3.72
CA GLN A 97 -10.06 -8.26 -3.17
C GLN A 97 -9.61 -9.63 -3.69
N ALA A 98 -10.54 -10.49 -4.09
CA ALA A 98 -10.22 -11.84 -4.58
C ALA A 98 -9.73 -11.88 -6.04
N ARG A 99 -9.70 -10.75 -6.75
CA ARG A 99 -9.37 -10.69 -8.18
C ARG A 99 -7.90 -10.51 -8.50
N GLY A 100 -7.02 -10.54 -7.50
CA GLY A 100 -5.60 -10.34 -7.70
C GLY A 100 -5.17 -8.89 -7.91
N VAL A 101 -6.05 -7.92 -7.62
CA VAL A 101 -5.75 -6.49 -7.76
C VAL A 101 -4.59 -6.09 -6.86
N GLY A 102 -4.62 -6.48 -5.60
CA GLY A 102 -3.55 -6.17 -4.65
C GLY A 102 -2.20 -6.74 -5.08
N ARG A 103 -2.20 -7.98 -5.57
CA ARG A 103 -0.98 -8.62 -6.07
C ARG A 103 -0.39 -7.89 -7.27
N SER A 104 -1.23 -7.49 -8.22
CA SER A 104 -0.78 -6.75 -9.40
C SER A 104 -0.23 -5.38 -9.03
N LEU A 105 -0.91 -4.64 -8.15
CA LEU A 105 -0.44 -3.36 -7.66
C LEU A 105 0.91 -3.49 -6.94
N LEU A 106 1.05 -4.48 -6.08
CA LEU A 106 2.29 -4.72 -5.33
C LEU A 106 3.45 -5.04 -6.28
N SER A 107 3.22 -5.94 -7.23
CA SER A 107 4.25 -6.35 -8.20
C SER A 107 4.72 -5.16 -9.05
N GLU A 108 3.79 -4.37 -9.59
CA GLU A 108 4.13 -3.20 -10.40
C GLU A 108 4.83 -2.12 -9.58
N ALA A 109 4.40 -1.90 -8.34
CA ALA A 109 5.02 -0.91 -7.46
C ALA A 109 6.47 -1.27 -7.14
N VAL A 110 6.76 -2.53 -6.84
CA VAL A 110 8.13 -2.99 -6.60
C VAL A 110 8.98 -2.87 -7.86
N HIS A 111 8.42 -3.23 -9.01
CA HIS A 111 9.08 -3.08 -10.30
C HIS A 111 9.44 -1.62 -10.57
N ASP A 112 8.50 -0.70 -10.38
CA ASP A 112 8.72 0.72 -10.64
C ASP A 112 9.73 1.33 -9.66
N ALA A 113 9.70 0.93 -8.40
CA ALA A 113 10.68 1.37 -7.41
C ALA A 113 12.12 0.96 -7.82
N ARG A 114 12.28 -0.28 -8.26
CA ARG A 114 13.57 -0.76 -8.74
C ARG A 114 14.02 -0.04 -10.01
N ALA A 115 13.11 0.20 -10.94
CA ALA A 115 13.40 0.95 -12.16
C ALA A 115 13.80 2.41 -11.86
N ALA A 116 13.30 2.97 -10.77
CA ALA A 116 13.68 4.30 -10.30
C ALA A 116 15.00 4.32 -9.51
N GLY A 117 15.68 3.19 -9.37
CA GLY A 117 16.99 3.10 -8.72
C GLY A 117 16.95 2.69 -7.25
N HIS A 118 15.81 2.28 -6.72
CA HIS A 118 15.70 1.85 -5.32
C HIS A 118 15.79 0.32 -5.25
N PRO A 119 16.89 -0.24 -4.69
CA PRO A 119 17.10 -1.69 -4.71
C PRO A 119 16.15 -2.45 -3.81
N ARG A 120 15.61 -1.78 -2.78
CA ARG A 120 14.71 -2.39 -1.80
C ARG A 120 13.45 -1.58 -1.61
N VAL A 121 12.40 -2.27 -1.14
CA VAL A 121 11.13 -1.65 -0.74
C VAL A 121 10.81 -2.12 0.67
N VAL A 122 10.48 -1.19 1.55
CA VAL A 122 10.07 -1.47 2.93
C VAL A 122 8.61 -1.14 3.11
N LEU A 123 7.92 -1.91 3.94
CA LEU A 123 6.55 -1.61 4.34
C LEU A 123 6.33 -1.96 5.80
N HIS A 124 5.25 -1.41 6.34
CA HIS A 124 4.81 -1.69 7.70
C HIS A 124 3.40 -2.28 7.63
N VAL A 125 3.19 -3.40 8.33
CA VAL A 125 1.90 -4.10 8.32
C VAL A 125 1.48 -4.44 9.73
N LEU A 126 0.19 -4.24 10.04
CA LEU A 126 -0.37 -4.64 11.33
C LEU A 126 -0.23 -6.16 11.49
N GLY A 127 0.28 -6.59 12.63
CA GLY A 127 0.56 -8.01 12.88
C GLY A 127 -0.69 -8.89 12.86
N ASP A 128 -1.87 -8.31 13.11
CA ASP A 128 -3.15 -9.01 13.06
C ASP A 128 -3.83 -8.98 11.69
N ASN A 129 -3.23 -8.31 10.70
CA ASN A 129 -3.76 -8.25 9.33
C ASN A 129 -3.24 -9.44 8.53
N ALA A 130 -3.81 -10.62 8.77
CA ALA A 130 -3.34 -11.86 8.16
C ALA A 130 -3.41 -11.86 6.62
N ARG A 131 -4.43 -11.21 6.05
CA ARG A 131 -4.58 -11.11 4.59
C ARG A 131 -3.43 -10.31 3.97
N ALA A 132 -3.11 -9.16 4.56
CA ALA A 132 -2.01 -8.32 4.07
C ALA A 132 -0.67 -9.03 4.24
N VAL A 133 -0.43 -9.67 5.38
CA VAL A 133 0.80 -10.44 5.62
C VAL A 133 0.99 -11.51 4.53
N ARG A 134 -0.06 -12.27 4.22
CA ARG A 134 0.02 -13.29 3.16
C ARG A 134 0.32 -12.68 1.79
N LEU A 135 -0.30 -11.53 1.48
CA LEU A 135 -0.05 -10.83 0.22
C LEU A 135 1.41 -10.41 0.10
N TYR A 136 1.97 -9.81 1.13
CA TYR A 136 3.34 -9.32 1.13
C TYR A 136 4.34 -10.46 1.09
N GLU A 137 4.13 -11.52 1.88
CA GLU A 137 5.00 -12.68 1.86
C GLU A 137 4.99 -13.38 0.50
N ALA A 138 3.82 -13.53 -0.11
CA ALA A 138 3.70 -14.08 -1.46
C ALA A 138 4.41 -13.19 -2.50
N GLY A 139 4.50 -11.90 -2.26
CA GLY A 139 5.21 -10.94 -3.11
C GLY A 139 6.71 -10.85 -2.88
N GLY A 140 7.27 -11.68 -2.02
CA GLY A 140 8.71 -11.73 -1.75
C GLY A 140 9.18 -10.85 -0.61
N PHE A 141 8.26 -10.27 0.15
CA PHE A 141 8.62 -9.49 1.34
C PHE A 141 8.91 -10.42 2.52
N VAL A 142 9.93 -10.06 3.28
CA VAL A 142 10.41 -10.84 4.44
C VAL A 142 10.41 -9.94 5.68
N ALA A 143 9.93 -10.48 6.80
CA ALA A 143 9.95 -9.75 8.07
C ALA A 143 11.40 -9.50 8.51
N THR A 144 11.68 -8.26 8.94
CA THR A 144 13.01 -7.89 9.44
C THR A 144 13.24 -8.26 10.91
N GLY A 145 12.16 -8.52 11.64
CA GLY A 145 12.19 -8.69 13.08
C GLY A 145 11.87 -7.42 13.85
N ASP A 146 11.86 -6.26 13.20
CA ASP A 146 11.49 -5.00 13.85
C ASP A 146 9.97 -4.90 14.00
N GLU A 147 9.56 -4.41 15.17
CA GLU A 147 8.15 -4.20 15.51
C GLU A 147 7.99 -2.86 16.23
N PHE A 148 6.81 -2.26 16.10
CA PHE A 148 6.46 -1.03 16.82
C PHE A 148 4.96 -0.91 17.01
N ALA A 149 4.51 -0.05 17.92
CA ALA A 149 3.09 0.22 18.11
C ALA A 149 2.59 1.17 17.03
N HIS A 150 1.46 0.83 16.39
CA HIS A 150 0.84 1.68 15.38
C HIS A 150 0.43 3.02 16.00
N ALA A 151 0.68 4.11 15.27
CA ALA A 151 0.49 5.47 15.77
C ALA A 151 -0.95 5.78 16.19
N LEU A 152 -1.95 5.19 15.51
CA LEU A 152 -3.37 5.45 15.80
C LEU A 152 -4.00 4.40 16.71
N SER A 153 -3.70 3.11 16.47
CA SER A 153 -4.37 1.98 17.15
C SER A 153 -3.58 1.36 18.27
N GLY A 154 -2.26 1.57 18.32
CA GLY A 154 -1.37 0.89 19.26
C GLY A 154 -1.11 -0.58 18.95
N VAL A 155 -1.72 -1.12 17.89
CA VAL A 155 -1.54 -2.52 17.48
C VAL A 155 -0.09 -2.74 17.04
N THR A 156 0.48 -3.90 17.41
CA THR A 156 1.84 -4.27 16.99
C THR A 156 1.93 -4.30 15.48
N THR A 157 2.87 -3.53 14.95
CA THR A 157 3.13 -3.40 13.52
C THR A 157 4.49 -4.02 13.21
N ARG A 158 4.58 -4.78 12.13
CA ARG A 158 5.80 -5.46 11.71
C ARG A 158 6.39 -4.79 10.47
N VAL A 159 7.71 -4.82 10.38
CA VAL A 159 8.45 -4.28 9.24
C VAL A 159 8.83 -5.42 8.30
N TYR A 160 8.50 -5.25 7.02
CA TYR A 160 8.82 -6.21 5.96
C TYR A 160 9.64 -5.51 4.87
N VAL A 161 10.57 -6.23 4.27
CA VAL A 161 11.44 -5.71 3.20
C VAL A 161 11.48 -6.70 2.04
N ALA A 162 11.43 -6.19 0.81
CA ALA A 162 11.71 -6.93 -0.42
C ALA A 162 12.94 -6.36 -1.11
N GLY A 163 13.68 -7.19 -1.74
CA GLY A 163 14.91 -6.82 -2.42
C GLY A 163 15.86 -7.96 -2.45
#